data_b42f49d0dc499f71d3cebb380eb37367
#
_entry.id   b42f49d0dc499f71d3cebb380eb37367
#
_cell.length_a   1.000
_cell.length_b   1.000
_cell.length_c   1.000
_cell.angle_alpha   90.00
_cell.angle_beta   90.00
_cell.angle_gamma   90.00
#
_symmetry.space_group_name_H-M   'P 1'
#
loop_
_entity.id
_entity.type
_entity.pdbx_description
1 polymer ?
#
loop_
_entity_poly.entity_id
_entity_poly.type
_entity_poly.pdbx_seq_one_letter_code
_entity_poly.pdbx_strand_id
1 'polypeptide(L)'
;MTETKNEIRVAKNHKDRLFRMIFREKKELLSLYNAVNGTSYTNAEDLEIVTLENAIYMNMKNDLAFIMDSYLNLYEHQSTYSPNMPLRDLFYIAKELQGQVNHRDLYRNTLIKIPTPRFLVFYNLSLIHI
;
A
#
# COMPACT_ATOMS: atom_id res chain seq x y z
N MET A 1 31.67 2.77 -13.03
CA MET A 1 30.43 2.14 -13.46
C MET A 1 29.68 1.43 -12.34
N THR A 2 30.36 0.62 -11.52
CA THR A 2 29.74 -0.05 -10.37
C THR A 2 29.22 0.94 -9.34
N GLU A 3 29.97 2.00 -9.10
CA GLU A 3 29.58 3.05 -8.15
C GLU A 3 28.29 3.77 -8.57
N THR A 4 28.14 4.09 -9.87
CA THR A 4 26.96 4.75 -10.39
C THR A 4 25.69 3.89 -10.21
N LYS A 5 25.80 2.59 -10.43
CA LYS A 5 24.69 1.67 -10.19
C LYS A 5 24.29 1.59 -8.73
N ASN A 6 25.27 1.60 -7.84
CA ASN A 6 25.03 1.58 -6.40
C ASN A 6 24.40 2.87 -5.92
N GLU A 7 24.83 4.02 -6.44
CA GLU A 7 24.25 5.32 -6.11
C GLU A 7 22.78 5.40 -6.54
N ILE A 8 22.45 4.92 -7.75
CA ILE A 8 21.08 4.88 -8.25
C ILE A 8 20.22 3.98 -7.36
N ARG A 9 20.73 2.82 -6.98
CA ARG A 9 20.00 1.88 -6.12
C ARG A 9 19.72 2.49 -4.73
N VAL A 10 20.69 3.16 -4.15
CA VAL A 10 20.53 3.81 -2.85
C VAL A 10 19.50 4.93 -2.93
N ALA A 11 19.52 5.74 -4.00
CA ALA A 11 18.56 6.81 -4.21
C ALA A 11 17.13 6.27 -4.35
N LYS A 12 16.94 5.19 -5.11
CA LYS A 12 15.63 4.55 -5.27
C LYS A 12 15.10 4.00 -3.94
N ASN A 13 15.93 3.29 -3.20
CA ASN A 13 15.57 2.75 -1.90
C ASN A 13 15.23 3.86 -0.91
N HIS A 14 15.94 4.97 -0.99
CA HIS A 14 15.71 6.11 -0.12
C HIS A 14 14.33 6.74 -0.39
N LYS A 15 13.96 6.91 -1.66
CA LYS A 15 12.65 7.47 -2.03
C LYS A 15 11.50 6.58 -1.59
N ASP A 16 11.60 5.27 -1.82
CA ASP A 16 10.60 4.31 -1.40
C ASP A 16 10.44 4.31 0.12
N ARG A 17 11.54 4.35 0.84
CA ARG A 17 11.56 4.40 2.28
C ARG A 17 10.96 5.69 2.82
N LEU A 18 11.28 6.82 2.18
CA LEU A 18 10.76 8.12 2.56
C LEU A 18 9.24 8.18 2.40
N PHE A 19 8.72 7.65 1.29
CA PHE A 19 7.27 7.56 1.07
C PHE A 19 6.60 6.82 2.23
N ARG A 20 7.10 5.66 2.60
CA ARG A 20 6.55 4.88 3.70
C ARG A 20 6.66 5.60 5.04
N MET A 21 7.78 6.26 5.29
CA MET A 21 7.99 7.00 6.53
C MET A 21 6.99 8.16 6.70
N ILE A 22 6.74 8.89 5.63
CA ILE A 22 5.82 10.03 5.66
C ILE A 22 4.38 9.54 5.84
N PHE A 23 3.94 8.60 5.03
CA PHE A 23 2.54 8.22 4.94
C PHE A 23 2.12 7.13 5.93
N ARG A 24 3.00 6.62 6.77
CA ARG A 24 2.59 5.78 7.88
C ARG A 24 1.91 6.59 8.99
N GLU A 25 2.07 7.89 9.00
CA GLU A 25 1.33 8.79 9.88
C GLU A 25 -0.10 8.96 9.36
N LYS A 26 -1.09 8.65 10.20
CA LYS A 26 -2.50 8.66 9.77
C LYS A 26 -2.93 9.99 9.17
N LYS A 27 -2.48 11.08 9.75
CA LYS A 27 -2.81 12.42 9.27
C LYS A 27 -2.32 12.65 7.84
N GLU A 28 -1.08 12.26 7.57
CA GLU A 28 -0.49 12.41 6.25
C GLU A 28 -1.13 11.44 5.26
N LEU A 29 -1.41 10.22 5.68
CA LEU A 29 -2.07 9.23 4.85
C LEU A 29 -3.49 9.65 4.49
N LEU A 30 -4.23 10.24 5.43
CA LEU A 30 -5.56 10.77 5.16
C LEU A 30 -5.50 11.90 4.13
N SER A 31 -4.51 12.77 4.25
CA SER A 31 -4.29 13.85 3.28
C SER A 31 -4.05 13.30 1.88
N LEU A 32 -3.22 12.26 1.77
CA LEU A 32 -2.98 11.59 0.50
C LEU A 32 -4.25 10.93 -0.04
N TYR A 33 -4.99 10.23 0.81
CA TYR A 33 -6.25 9.60 0.44
C TYR A 33 -7.25 10.64 -0.12
N ASN A 34 -7.38 11.76 0.54
CA ASN A 34 -8.24 12.86 0.09
C ASN A 34 -7.82 13.38 -1.28
N ALA A 35 -6.53 13.56 -1.48
CA ALA A 35 -6.00 14.05 -2.76
C ALA A 35 -6.27 13.07 -3.89
N VAL A 36 -6.11 11.78 -3.64
CA VAL A 36 -6.33 10.72 -4.64
C VAL A 36 -7.81 10.58 -4.99
N ASN A 37 -8.69 10.68 -4.01
CA ASN A 37 -10.10 10.35 -4.16
C ASN A 37 -10.99 11.59 -4.29
N GLY A 38 -10.45 12.79 -4.22
CA GLY A 38 -11.25 14.02 -4.28
C GLY A 38 -12.15 14.20 -3.06
N THR A 39 -11.75 13.69 -1.93
CA THR A 39 -12.52 13.76 -0.68
C THR A 39 -11.93 14.79 0.28
N SER A 40 -12.66 15.10 1.35
CA SER A 40 -12.28 16.14 2.32
C SER A 40 -12.45 15.65 3.75
N TYR A 41 -12.12 14.40 4.02
CA TYR A 41 -12.21 13.86 5.39
C TYR A 41 -11.24 14.58 6.32
N THR A 42 -11.68 14.82 7.55
CA THR A 42 -10.91 15.59 8.53
C THR A 42 -10.44 14.78 9.73
N ASN A 43 -11.06 13.64 9.99
CA ASN A 43 -10.74 12.81 11.15
C ASN A 43 -9.85 11.64 10.75
N ALA A 44 -8.56 11.72 11.07
CA ALA A 44 -7.59 10.67 10.77
C ALA A 44 -7.90 9.35 11.49
N GLU A 45 -8.65 9.38 12.57
CA GLU A 45 -9.02 8.15 13.30
C GLU A 45 -10.03 7.30 12.55
N ASP A 46 -10.70 7.83 11.53
CA ASP A 46 -11.56 7.04 10.65
C ASP A 46 -10.76 6.09 9.74
N LEU A 47 -9.46 6.27 9.67
CA LEU A 47 -8.56 5.46 8.86
C LEU A 47 -7.88 4.40 9.74
N GLU A 48 -7.94 3.14 9.32
CA GLU A 48 -7.31 2.03 10.04
C GLU A 48 -6.12 1.49 9.25
N ILE A 49 -4.94 1.56 9.84
CA ILE A 49 -3.73 1.02 9.21
C ILE A 49 -3.66 -0.47 9.49
N VAL A 50 -3.56 -1.27 8.43
CA VAL A 50 -3.52 -2.74 8.49
C VAL A 50 -2.32 -3.32 7.76
N THR A 51 -1.26 -2.54 7.58
CA THR A 51 -0.05 -2.98 6.87
C THR A 51 0.51 -4.26 7.48
N LEU A 52 0.84 -5.23 6.63
CA LEU A 52 1.46 -6.49 7.06
C LEU A 52 2.95 -6.27 7.32
N GLU A 53 3.33 -6.33 8.59
CA GLU A 53 4.74 -6.14 8.97
C GLU A 53 5.64 -7.30 8.52
N ASN A 54 5.06 -8.48 8.35
CA ASN A 54 5.79 -9.70 8.00
C ASN A 54 5.74 -10.04 6.52
N ALA A 55 5.48 -9.06 5.64
CA ALA A 55 5.44 -9.27 4.19
C ALA A 55 6.84 -9.35 3.57
N ILE A 56 7.88 -9.60 4.36
CA ILE A 56 9.26 -9.66 3.90
C ILE A 56 9.44 -10.74 2.83
N TYR A 57 8.79 -11.88 2.99
CA TYR A 57 8.85 -12.97 2.02
C TYR A 57 8.22 -12.62 0.67
N MET A 58 7.36 -11.61 0.64
CA MET A 58 6.76 -11.08 -0.57
C MET A 58 7.53 -9.89 -1.14
N ASN A 59 8.57 -9.47 -0.44
CA ASN A 59 9.41 -8.32 -0.79
C ASN A 59 8.61 -7.02 -0.93
N MET A 60 7.55 -6.86 -0.15
CA MET A 60 6.66 -5.68 -0.18
C MET A 60 6.92 -4.78 1.03
N LYS A 61 8.13 -4.26 1.12
CA LYS A 61 8.57 -3.45 2.26
C LYS A 61 8.04 -2.01 2.24
N ASN A 62 7.60 -1.53 1.09
CA ASN A 62 7.25 -0.12 0.88
C ASN A 62 5.76 0.10 0.69
N ASP A 63 4.96 -0.89 1.05
CA ASP A 63 3.52 -0.82 0.95
C ASP A 63 2.89 -0.16 2.18
N LEU A 64 1.74 0.42 1.98
CA LEU A 64 0.87 0.91 3.03
C LEU A 64 -0.53 0.35 2.79
N ALA A 65 -1.01 -0.45 3.72
CA ALA A 65 -2.36 -0.99 3.63
C ALA A 65 -3.23 -0.36 4.73
N PHE A 66 -4.39 0.13 4.34
CA PHE A 66 -5.30 0.78 5.29
C PHE A 66 -6.75 0.65 4.82
N ILE A 67 -7.67 0.71 5.78
CA ILE A 67 -9.10 0.67 5.51
C ILE A 67 -9.68 2.07 5.70
N MET A 68 -10.42 2.51 4.70
CA MET A 68 -11.15 3.77 4.72
C MET A 68 -12.39 3.62 3.82
N ASP A 69 -13.56 4.06 4.28
CA ASP A 69 -14.80 4.03 3.50
C ASP A 69 -15.16 2.65 2.97
N SER A 70 -14.93 1.60 3.73
CA SER A 70 -15.17 0.22 3.32
C SER A 70 -14.27 -0.25 2.16
N TYR A 71 -13.19 0.47 1.91
CA TYR A 71 -12.15 0.06 0.97
C TYR A 71 -10.89 -0.36 1.71
N LEU A 72 -10.30 -1.46 1.25
CA LEU A 72 -8.97 -1.86 1.66
C LEU A 72 -7.99 -1.34 0.63
N ASN A 73 -7.27 -0.29 0.98
CA ASN A 73 -6.38 0.42 0.07
C ASN A 73 -4.96 -0.09 0.25
N LEU A 74 -4.33 -0.44 -0.84
CA LEU A 74 -2.91 -0.75 -0.87
C LEU A 74 -2.21 0.31 -1.70
N TYR A 75 -1.43 1.15 -1.02
CA TYR A 75 -0.65 2.23 -1.64
C TYR A 75 0.82 1.86 -1.59
N GLU A 76 1.46 1.93 -2.74
CA GLU A 76 2.85 1.53 -2.88
C GLU A 76 3.60 2.54 -3.74
N HIS A 77 4.81 2.90 -3.33
CA HIS A 77 5.70 3.71 -4.13
C HIS A 77 6.72 2.81 -4.82
N GLN A 78 6.86 3.00 -6.13
CA GLN A 78 7.82 2.25 -6.94
C GLN A 78 8.71 3.21 -7.71
N SER A 79 10.01 2.95 -7.65
CA SER A 79 10.98 3.72 -8.41
C SER A 79 11.10 3.23 -9.86
N THR A 80 10.76 1.97 -10.10
CA THR A 80 10.81 1.34 -11.42
C THR A 80 9.56 0.50 -11.63
N TYR A 81 9.16 0.37 -12.89
CA TYR A 81 8.04 -0.49 -13.27
C TYR A 81 8.37 -1.96 -13.02
N SER A 82 7.40 -2.69 -12.48
CA SER A 82 7.50 -4.14 -12.29
C SER A 82 6.28 -4.82 -12.93
N PRO A 83 6.48 -5.69 -13.93
CA PRO A 83 5.35 -6.34 -14.61
C PRO A 83 4.62 -7.36 -13.74
N ASN A 84 5.24 -7.82 -12.66
CA ASN A 84 4.65 -8.80 -11.75
C ASN A 84 3.95 -8.15 -10.54
N MET A 85 3.85 -6.84 -10.52
CA MET A 85 3.23 -6.12 -9.40
C MET A 85 1.78 -6.54 -9.17
N PRO A 86 0.93 -6.68 -10.19
CA PRO A 86 -0.44 -7.11 -9.95
C PRO A 86 -0.55 -8.48 -9.26
N LEU A 87 0.33 -9.40 -9.60
CA LEU A 87 0.35 -10.72 -8.96
C LEU A 87 0.81 -10.63 -7.51
N ARG A 88 1.83 -9.82 -7.24
CA ARG A 88 2.28 -9.59 -5.86
C ARG A 88 1.18 -8.94 -5.02
N ASP A 89 0.49 -7.96 -5.59
CA ASP A 89 -0.61 -7.28 -4.93
C ASP A 89 -1.74 -8.24 -4.61
N LEU A 90 -2.06 -9.16 -5.51
CA LEU A 90 -3.07 -10.18 -5.27
C LEU A 90 -2.70 -11.07 -4.08
N PHE A 91 -1.46 -11.52 -4.00
CA PHE A 91 -1.00 -12.33 -2.88
C PHE A 91 -1.03 -11.55 -1.58
N TYR A 92 -0.63 -10.29 -1.61
CA TYR A 92 -0.67 -9.44 -0.44
C TYR A 92 -2.10 -9.25 0.08
N ILE A 93 -3.03 -8.92 -0.82
CA ILE A 93 -4.41 -8.67 -0.43
C ILE A 93 -5.09 -9.94 0.10
N ALA A 94 -4.77 -11.08 -0.50
CA ALA A 94 -5.27 -12.36 -0.01
C ALA A 94 -4.82 -12.61 1.44
N LYS A 95 -3.58 -12.30 1.75
CA LYS A 95 -3.05 -12.44 3.10
C LYS A 95 -3.73 -11.48 4.08
N GLU A 96 -3.94 -10.24 3.68
CA GLU A 96 -4.67 -9.26 4.48
C GLU A 96 -6.09 -9.72 4.79
N LEU A 97 -6.82 -10.17 3.78
CA LEU A 97 -8.19 -10.62 3.94
C LEU A 97 -8.28 -11.87 4.81
N GLN A 98 -7.33 -12.78 4.68
CA GLN A 98 -7.25 -13.95 5.55
C GLN A 98 -7.11 -13.56 7.02
N GLY A 99 -6.36 -12.51 7.31
CA GLY A 99 -6.18 -12.01 8.67
C GLY A 99 -7.42 -11.32 9.24
N GLN A 100 -8.33 -10.85 8.40
CA GLN A 100 -9.53 -10.13 8.82
C GLN A 100 -10.76 -11.00 8.93
N VAL A 101 -10.71 -12.20 8.40
CA VAL A 101 -11.84 -13.11 8.32
C VAL A 101 -11.63 -14.27 9.31
N ASN A 102 -12.69 -14.61 10.05
CA ASN A 102 -12.68 -15.83 10.82
C ASN A 102 -12.92 -17.01 9.88
N HIS A 103 -11.98 -17.95 9.82
CA HIS A 103 -12.05 -19.09 8.90
C HIS A 103 -13.30 -19.93 9.08
N ARG A 104 -13.85 -20.00 10.30
CA ARG A 104 -15.10 -20.73 10.57
C ARG A 104 -16.27 -20.13 9.82
N ASP A 105 -16.28 -18.80 9.64
CA ASP A 105 -17.40 -18.11 8.98
C ASP A 105 -17.46 -18.41 7.50
N LEU A 106 -16.36 -18.87 6.90
CA LEU A 106 -16.34 -19.25 5.48
C LEU A 106 -17.28 -20.41 5.16
N TYR A 107 -17.58 -21.23 6.15
CA TYR A 107 -18.40 -22.44 5.99
C TYR A 107 -19.82 -22.28 6.54
N ARG A 108 -20.16 -21.08 6.98
CA ARG A 108 -21.52 -20.76 7.45
C ARG A 108 -22.39 -20.24 6.29
N ASN A 109 -23.70 -20.18 6.54
CA ASN A 109 -24.65 -19.71 5.53
C ASN A 109 -24.76 -18.20 5.44
N THR A 110 -24.09 -17.46 6.30
CA THR A 110 -24.11 -15.99 6.28
C THR A 110 -22.97 -15.48 5.41
N LEU A 111 -23.29 -14.55 4.51
CA LEU A 111 -22.28 -13.92 3.66
C LEU A 111 -21.32 -13.09 4.49
N ILE A 112 -20.02 -13.31 4.30
CA ILE A 112 -18.98 -12.49 4.92
C ILE A 112 -18.82 -11.21 4.09
N LYS A 113 -18.88 -10.07 4.78
CA LYS A 113 -18.60 -8.78 4.15
C LYS A 113 -17.13 -8.45 4.32
N ILE A 114 -16.47 -8.12 3.23
CA ILE A 114 -15.06 -7.70 3.24
C ILE A 114 -14.96 -6.30 2.64
N PRO A 115 -13.94 -5.52 3.03
CA PRO A 115 -13.68 -4.26 2.36
C PRO A 115 -13.24 -4.50 0.91
N THR A 116 -13.65 -3.62 0.01
CA THR A 116 -13.28 -3.73 -1.40
C THR A 116 -11.82 -3.37 -1.58
N PRO A 117 -10.98 -4.25 -2.14
CA PRO A 117 -9.57 -3.95 -2.34
C PRO A 117 -9.38 -2.94 -3.47
N ARG A 118 -8.47 -1.99 -3.26
CA ARG A 118 -8.03 -1.02 -4.25
C ARG A 118 -6.52 -0.90 -4.19
N PHE A 119 -5.88 -0.87 -5.36
CA PHE A 119 -4.44 -0.81 -5.48
C PHE A 119 -4.05 0.49 -6.16
N LEU A 120 -3.05 1.17 -5.61
CA LEU A 120 -2.53 2.38 -6.18
C LEU A 120 -1.01 2.39 -6.10
N VAL A 121 -0.38 2.61 -7.24
CA VAL A 121 1.08 2.65 -7.33
C VAL A 121 1.51 4.04 -7.71
N PHE A 122 2.38 4.61 -6.89
CA PHE A 122 3.00 5.91 -7.14
C PHE A 122 4.38 5.68 -7.73
N TYR A 123 4.56 6.09 -8.99
CA TYR A 123 5.85 5.99 -9.63
C TYR A 123 6.63 7.29 -9.46
N ASN A 124 7.94 7.18 -9.38
CA ASN A 124 8.80 8.34 -9.30
C ASN A 124 8.95 8.97 -10.69
N LEU A 125 7.94 9.73 -11.09
CA LEU A 125 7.87 10.33 -12.42
C LEU A 125 8.42 11.75 -12.48
N SER A 126 8.67 12.36 -11.35
CA SER A 126 8.99 13.78 -11.25
C SER A 126 10.21 14.20 -12.05
N LEU A 127 11.18 13.30 -12.19
CA LEU A 127 12.44 13.60 -12.86
C LEU A 127 12.37 13.42 -14.38
N ILE A 128 11.30 12.83 -14.87
CA ILE A 128 11.21 12.41 -16.26
C ILE A 128 10.35 13.35 -17.08
N HIS A 129 9.39 14.00 -16.43
CA HIS A 129 8.32 14.70 -17.13
C HIS A 129 8.34 16.20 -16.95
N ILE A 130 9.41 16.68 -16.42
CA ILE A 130 9.60 18.11 -16.22
C ILE A 130 10.39 18.75 -17.39
#